data_77769af663d8a39ae0ad5a2c9d5586ca
#
_entry.id   77769af663d8a39ae0ad5a2c9d5586ca
#
_cell.length_a   1.000
_cell.length_b   1.000
_cell.length_c   1.000
_cell.angle_alpha   90.00
_cell.angle_beta   90.00
_cell.angle_gamma   90.00
#
_symmetry.space_group_name_H-M   'P 1'
#
loop_
_entity.id
_entity.type
_entity.pdbx_description
1 polymer ?
#
loop_
_entity_poly.entity_id
_entity_poly.type
_entity_poly.pdbx_seq_one_letter_code
_entity_poly.pdbx_strand_id
1 'polypeptide(L)'
;ILNTGDICYLAYTGHKEELQPVCEKLDKLKGICYSFYLNIYNGMYCLEIFSDKANKKNALIKLKKLLECEEVVVFGDNFNDLPMIELADRSYAPENALPEIKEKVTEVLEDCDHDGVAKFLKNEFSEN
;
A
#
# COMPACT_ATOMS: atom_id res chain seq x y z
N ILE A 1 18.42 -17.75 20.45
CA ILE A 1 18.38 -17.53 18.98
C ILE A 1 17.11 -18.21 18.53
N LEU A 2 16.11 -17.43 18.17
CA LEU A 2 14.91 -17.94 17.52
C LEU A 2 15.34 -18.47 16.16
N ASN A 3 15.23 -19.79 15.97
CA ASN A 3 15.33 -20.38 14.64
C ASN A 3 14.00 -20.06 13.94
N THR A 4 13.87 -18.81 13.56
CA THR A 4 12.74 -18.33 12.78
C THR A 4 13.03 -18.73 11.36
N GLY A 5 12.11 -19.41 10.73
CA GLY A 5 12.12 -19.58 9.27
C GLY A 5 12.32 -18.24 8.54
N ASP A 6 12.12 -18.18 7.27
CA ASP A 6 12.30 -16.95 6.48
C ASP A 6 11.49 -15.79 7.07
N ILE A 7 12.18 -14.73 7.47
CA ILE A 7 11.55 -13.50 7.96
C ILE A 7 11.10 -12.70 6.74
N CYS A 8 9.80 -12.54 6.58
CA CYS A 8 9.23 -11.80 5.44
C CYS A 8 8.97 -10.33 5.75
N TYR A 9 8.83 -9.98 7.03
CA TYR A 9 8.39 -8.67 7.49
C TYR A 9 8.78 -8.42 8.94
N LEU A 10 9.28 -7.22 9.24
CA LEU A 10 9.58 -6.74 10.59
C LEU A 10 8.87 -5.42 10.81
N ALA A 11 8.22 -5.25 11.96
CA ALA A 11 7.60 -4.00 12.36
C ALA A 11 8.08 -3.58 13.74
N TYR A 12 8.39 -2.30 13.88
CA TYR A 12 8.77 -1.67 15.13
C TYR A 12 7.95 -0.41 15.35
N THR A 13 7.66 -0.12 16.61
CA THR A 13 7.04 1.13 17.04
C THR A 13 7.91 1.77 18.10
N GLY A 14 8.23 3.05 17.95
CA GLY A 14 9.12 3.76 18.86
C GLY A 14 9.14 5.26 18.62
N HIS A 15 10.03 5.96 19.31
CA HIS A 15 10.25 7.39 19.08
C HIS A 15 11.07 7.60 17.81
N LYS A 16 10.86 8.76 17.17
CA LYS A 16 11.54 9.10 15.91
C LYS A 16 13.06 9.03 16.05
N GLU A 17 13.58 9.57 17.14
CA GLU A 17 15.01 9.65 17.44
C GLU A 17 15.68 8.28 17.57
N GLU A 18 14.92 7.27 17.98
CA GLU A 18 15.39 5.89 18.12
C GLU A 18 15.40 5.15 16.79
N LEU A 19 14.36 5.37 15.96
CA LEU A 19 14.17 4.62 14.74
C LEU A 19 14.84 5.24 13.51
N GLN A 20 14.99 6.56 13.45
CA GLN A 20 15.60 7.25 12.31
C GLN A 20 17.04 6.79 12.02
N PRO A 21 17.93 6.58 13.02
CA PRO A 21 19.27 6.02 12.75
C PRO A 21 19.25 4.60 12.19
N VAL A 22 18.18 3.85 12.43
CA VAL A 22 17.98 2.53 11.81
C VAL A 22 17.67 2.68 10.33
N CYS A 23 16.79 3.62 9.95
CA CYS A 23 16.49 3.93 8.55
C CYS A 23 17.76 4.28 7.75
N GLU A 24 18.63 5.12 8.30
CA GLU A 24 19.91 5.50 7.68
C GLU A 24 20.85 4.31 7.43
N LYS A 25 20.75 3.27 8.24
CA LYS A 25 21.49 2.02 8.03
C LYS A 25 20.81 1.14 6.98
N LEU A 26 19.47 1.11 6.97
CA LEU A 26 18.70 0.35 5.98
C LEU A 26 18.88 0.89 4.56
N ASP A 27 19.04 2.22 4.38
CA ASP A 27 19.33 2.86 3.09
C ASP A 27 20.58 2.32 2.39
N LYS A 28 21.50 1.75 3.17
CA LYS A 28 22.77 1.16 2.67
C LYS A 28 22.64 -0.32 2.28
N LEU A 29 21.51 -0.96 2.60
CA LEU A 29 21.27 -2.37 2.32
C LEU A 29 20.57 -2.54 0.98
N LYS A 30 20.91 -3.61 0.27
CA LYS A 30 20.25 -4.01 -0.97
C LYS A 30 19.23 -5.11 -0.69
N GLY A 31 18.15 -5.12 -1.45
CA GLY A 31 17.12 -6.15 -1.35
C GLY A 31 16.12 -5.92 -0.23
N ILE A 32 16.20 -4.78 0.46
CA ILE A 32 15.33 -4.37 1.56
C ILE A 32 14.71 -3.01 1.24
N CYS A 33 13.42 -2.88 1.55
CA CYS A 33 12.69 -1.62 1.60
C CYS A 33 12.12 -1.41 3.00
N TYR A 34 11.75 -0.19 3.32
CA TYR A 34 11.04 0.10 4.55
C TYR A 34 10.01 1.23 4.35
N SER A 35 9.02 1.25 5.23
CA SER A 35 8.11 2.36 5.44
C SER A 35 8.40 2.97 6.80
N PHE A 36 8.50 4.30 6.89
CA PHE A 36 8.71 5.03 8.13
C PHE A 36 7.71 6.17 8.22
N TYR A 37 6.77 6.07 9.15
CA TYR A 37 5.66 7.03 9.26
C TYR A 37 5.20 7.23 10.68
N LEU A 38 4.56 8.38 10.95
CA LEU A 38 3.92 8.68 12.22
C LEU A 38 2.55 8.02 12.28
N ASN A 39 2.33 7.20 13.30
CA ASN A 39 0.99 6.73 13.64
C ASN A 39 0.26 7.85 14.40
N ILE A 40 -0.70 8.48 13.75
CA ILE A 40 -1.45 9.61 14.30
C ILE A 40 -2.33 9.26 15.50
N TYR A 41 -2.67 7.99 15.69
CA TYR A 41 -3.51 7.54 16.80
C TYR A 41 -2.78 7.44 18.13
N ASN A 42 -1.49 7.14 18.11
CA ASN A 42 -0.70 6.97 19.33
C ASN A 42 0.53 7.87 19.42
N GLY A 43 0.79 8.68 18.38
CA GLY A 43 1.94 9.60 18.33
C GLY A 43 3.31 8.94 18.21
N MET A 44 3.36 7.61 17.99
CA MET A 44 4.59 6.87 17.81
C MET A 44 4.93 6.70 16.33
N TYR A 45 6.22 6.60 16.02
CA TYR A 45 6.66 6.25 14.68
C TYR A 45 6.63 4.73 14.48
N CYS A 46 6.18 4.33 13.30
CA CYS A 46 6.23 2.94 12.84
C CYS A 46 7.35 2.81 11.81
N LEU A 47 8.16 1.78 11.96
CA LEU A 47 9.16 1.35 10.99
C LEU A 47 8.83 -0.07 10.58
N GLU A 48 8.49 -0.23 9.32
CA GLU A 48 8.16 -1.51 8.70
C GLU A 48 9.23 -1.86 7.68
N ILE A 49 9.85 -3.04 7.83
CA ILE A 49 10.97 -3.48 7.00
C ILE A 49 10.56 -4.74 6.24
N PHE A 50 10.76 -4.75 4.94
CA PHE A 50 10.36 -5.84 4.06
C PHE A 50 11.31 -5.97 2.84
N SER A 51 11.15 -7.04 2.09
CA SER A 51 11.89 -7.22 0.84
C SER A 51 11.49 -6.16 -0.20
N ASP A 52 12.45 -5.64 -0.96
CA ASP A 52 12.19 -4.73 -2.08
C ASP A 52 11.28 -5.35 -3.17
N LYS A 53 11.16 -6.69 -3.18
CA LYS A 53 10.25 -7.43 -4.06
C LYS A 53 8.84 -7.59 -3.49
N ALA A 54 8.65 -7.35 -2.18
CA ALA A 54 7.37 -7.52 -1.48
C ALA A 54 6.61 -6.18 -1.42
N ASN A 55 6.14 -5.70 -2.56
CA ASN A 55 5.33 -4.49 -2.67
C ASN A 55 4.03 -4.78 -3.44
N LYS A 56 3.04 -3.89 -3.30
CA LYS A 56 1.71 -4.04 -3.92
C LYS A 56 1.79 -4.18 -5.44
N LYS A 57 2.67 -3.44 -6.11
CA LYS A 57 2.90 -3.53 -7.56
C LYS A 57 3.35 -4.93 -7.99
N ASN A 58 4.38 -5.47 -7.33
CA ASN A 58 4.89 -6.81 -7.66
C ASN A 58 3.88 -7.91 -7.36
N ALA A 59 3.09 -7.76 -6.28
CA ALA A 59 1.99 -8.67 -5.97
C ALA A 59 0.92 -8.64 -7.07
N LEU A 60 0.53 -7.45 -7.52
CA LEU A 60 -0.45 -7.25 -8.58
C LEU A 60 0.00 -7.85 -9.91
N ILE A 61 1.27 -7.65 -10.30
CA ILE A 61 1.84 -8.25 -11.51
C ILE A 61 1.76 -9.79 -11.46
N LYS A 62 2.09 -10.37 -10.29
CA LYS A 62 2.00 -11.82 -10.10
C LYS A 62 0.57 -12.33 -10.18
N LEU A 63 -0.39 -11.61 -9.57
CA LEU A 63 -1.81 -11.96 -9.61
C LEU A 63 -2.38 -11.85 -11.02
N LYS A 64 -2.10 -10.75 -11.74
CA LYS A 64 -2.53 -10.59 -13.15
C LYS A 64 -2.08 -11.76 -13.99
N LYS A 65 -0.82 -12.17 -13.83
CA LYS A 65 -0.28 -13.34 -14.56
C LYS A 65 -0.89 -14.68 -14.13
N LEU A 66 -1.10 -14.87 -12.82
CA LEU A 66 -1.63 -16.13 -12.27
C LEU A 66 -3.10 -16.36 -12.67
N LEU A 67 -3.88 -15.27 -12.67
CA LEU A 67 -5.31 -15.30 -12.96
C LEU A 67 -5.62 -15.08 -14.45
N GLU A 68 -4.60 -14.78 -15.26
CA GLU A 68 -4.74 -14.49 -16.69
C GLU A 68 -5.74 -13.34 -16.97
N CYS A 69 -5.81 -12.34 -16.06
CA CYS A 69 -6.74 -11.23 -16.17
C CYS A 69 -6.33 -10.28 -17.30
N GLU A 70 -7.29 -9.86 -18.11
CA GLU A 70 -7.09 -8.84 -19.15
C GLU A 70 -7.07 -7.44 -18.54
N GLU A 71 -7.96 -7.15 -17.59
CA GLU A 71 -8.12 -5.86 -16.94
C GLU A 71 -7.79 -5.94 -15.44
N VAL A 72 -7.18 -4.87 -14.94
CA VAL A 72 -6.87 -4.67 -13.52
C VAL A 72 -7.50 -3.38 -13.04
N VAL A 73 -8.37 -3.48 -12.05
CA VAL A 73 -8.98 -2.36 -11.34
C VAL A 73 -8.42 -2.32 -9.93
N VAL A 74 -7.96 -1.14 -9.48
CA VAL A 74 -7.39 -0.98 -8.13
C VAL A 74 -8.06 0.15 -7.37
N PHE A 75 -8.04 0.02 -6.05
CA PHE A 75 -8.47 1.02 -5.09
C PHE A 75 -7.31 1.35 -4.16
N GLY A 76 -7.08 2.62 -3.89
CA GLY A 76 -5.99 3.05 -3.02
C GLY A 76 -6.23 4.43 -2.43
N ASP A 77 -5.64 4.70 -1.27
CA ASP A 77 -5.83 5.94 -0.52
C ASP A 77 -4.51 6.61 -0.10
N ASN A 78 -3.39 5.91 -0.22
CA ASN A 78 -2.12 6.36 0.34
C ASN A 78 -0.93 6.10 -0.61
N PHE A 79 0.24 6.64 -0.29
CA PHE A 79 1.46 6.54 -1.10
C PHE A 79 1.93 5.10 -1.36
N ASN A 80 1.68 4.16 -0.45
CA ASN A 80 2.02 2.76 -0.66
C ASN A 80 1.18 2.08 -1.75
N ASP A 81 0.07 2.71 -2.18
CA ASP A 81 -0.80 2.26 -3.25
C ASP A 81 -0.39 2.81 -4.62
N LEU A 82 0.34 3.93 -4.64
CA LEU A 82 0.70 4.62 -5.87
C LEU A 82 1.35 3.70 -6.92
N PRO A 83 2.29 2.80 -6.57
CA PRO A 83 2.89 1.91 -7.57
C PRO A 83 1.90 0.91 -8.21
N MET A 84 0.81 0.53 -7.53
CA MET A 84 -0.24 -0.30 -8.15
C MET A 84 -1.25 0.54 -8.92
N ILE A 85 -1.55 1.76 -8.46
CA ILE A 85 -2.40 2.73 -9.19
C ILE A 85 -1.81 3.02 -10.57
N GLU A 86 -0.49 3.27 -10.65
CA GLU A 86 0.21 3.53 -11.91
C GLU A 86 0.26 2.32 -12.87
N LEU A 87 0.05 1.12 -12.35
CA LEU A 87 0.06 -0.13 -13.14
C LEU A 87 -1.35 -0.53 -13.63
N ALA A 88 -2.38 -0.06 -12.97
CA ALA A 88 -3.75 -0.47 -13.21
C ALA A 88 -4.31 0.08 -14.54
N ASP A 89 -5.23 -0.65 -15.13
CA ASP A 89 -5.99 -0.20 -16.28
C ASP A 89 -7.04 0.85 -15.85
N ARG A 90 -7.64 0.66 -14.66
CA ARG A 90 -8.49 1.65 -13.98
C ARG A 90 -8.15 1.72 -12.49
N SER A 91 -8.18 2.92 -11.93
CA SER A 91 -7.86 3.15 -10.52
C SER A 91 -8.84 4.11 -9.87
N TYR A 92 -9.14 3.89 -8.60
CA TYR A 92 -10.12 4.64 -7.84
C TYR A 92 -9.60 4.95 -6.44
N ALA A 93 -9.99 6.10 -5.92
CA ALA A 93 -9.65 6.52 -4.55
C ALA A 93 -10.91 7.00 -3.82
N PRO A 94 -11.06 6.72 -2.52
CA PRO A 94 -12.13 7.33 -1.74
C PRO A 94 -11.84 8.83 -1.52
N GLU A 95 -12.88 9.64 -1.27
CA GLU A 95 -12.74 11.09 -1.07
C GLU A 95 -11.80 11.45 0.09
N ASN A 96 -11.69 10.60 1.10
CA ASN A 96 -10.76 10.75 2.21
C ASN A 96 -9.32 10.30 1.91
N ALA A 97 -8.99 9.92 0.67
CA ALA A 97 -7.63 9.64 0.24
C ALA A 97 -6.75 10.90 0.22
N LEU A 98 -5.44 10.70 0.23
CA LEU A 98 -4.47 11.80 0.11
C LEU A 98 -4.69 12.58 -1.19
N PRO A 99 -4.56 13.93 -1.18
CA PRO A 99 -4.75 14.77 -2.36
C PRO A 99 -3.93 14.28 -3.55
N GLU A 100 -2.66 13.92 -3.33
CA GLU A 100 -1.73 13.45 -4.35
C GLU A 100 -2.15 12.12 -4.98
N ILE A 101 -2.90 11.29 -4.25
CA ILE A 101 -3.45 10.04 -4.77
C ILE A 101 -4.70 10.35 -5.61
N LYS A 102 -5.58 11.23 -5.13
CA LYS A 102 -6.78 11.65 -5.87
C LYS A 102 -6.46 12.24 -7.24
N GLU A 103 -5.32 12.91 -7.40
CA GLU A 103 -4.85 13.45 -8.68
C GLU A 103 -4.37 12.37 -9.68
N LYS A 104 -4.11 11.15 -9.21
CA LYS A 104 -3.51 10.06 -9.99
C LYS A 104 -4.49 8.97 -10.40
N VAL A 105 -5.68 8.96 -9.82
CA VAL A 105 -6.67 7.92 -10.10
C VAL A 105 -7.60 8.31 -11.25
N THR A 106 -8.26 7.30 -11.81
CA THR A 106 -9.27 7.49 -12.86
C THR A 106 -10.46 8.29 -12.36
N GLU A 107 -10.91 8.00 -11.13
CA GLU A 107 -12.06 8.67 -10.52
C GLU A 107 -11.97 8.62 -8.99
N VAL A 108 -12.50 9.65 -8.34
CA VAL A 108 -12.66 9.72 -6.88
C VAL A 108 -14.08 9.31 -6.52
N LEU A 109 -14.18 8.34 -5.62
CA LEU A 109 -15.45 7.80 -5.11
C LEU A 109 -15.88 8.51 -3.82
N GLU A 110 -17.11 8.24 -3.35
CA GLU A 110 -17.50 8.62 -2.01
C GLU A 110 -16.50 8.07 -0.97
N ASP A 111 -16.39 8.72 0.18
CA ASP A 111 -15.46 8.33 1.23
C ASP A 111 -15.81 6.95 1.85
N CYS A 112 -14.90 6.45 2.70
CA CYS A 112 -15.05 5.15 3.34
C CYS A 112 -16.23 5.10 4.33
N ASP A 113 -16.60 6.22 4.93
CA ASP A 113 -17.76 6.30 5.86
C ASP A 113 -19.09 6.20 5.14
N HIS A 114 -19.09 6.45 3.83
CA HIS A 114 -20.26 6.35 2.94
C HIS A 114 -20.20 5.12 2.01
N ASP A 115 -19.40 4.12 2.34
CA ASP A 115 -19.30 2.87 1.55
C ASP A 115 -18.94 3.07 0.05
N GLY A 116 -18.15 4.09 -0.28
CA GLY A 116 -17.87 4.48 -1.67
C GLY A 116 -17.40 3.34 -2.57
N VAL A 117 -16.42 2.55 -2.11
CA VAL A 117 -15.91 1.39 -2.86
C VAL A 117 -16.97 0.31 -3.02
N ALA A 118 -17.72 0.02 -1.96
CA ALA A 118 -18.76 -1.02 -2.02
C ALA A 118 -19.91 -0.64 -2.97
N LYS A 119 -20.33 0.62 -2.96
CA LYS A 119 -21.33 1.15 -3.91
C LYS A 119 -20.84 1.06 -5.34
N PHE A 120 -19.60 1.48 -5.59
CA PHE A 120 -18.98 1.38 -6.91
C PHE A 120 -18.98 -0.07 -7.41
N LEU A 121 -18.46 -1.01 -6.61
CA LEU A 121 -18.40 -2.44 -6.97
C LEU A 121 -19.79 -3.01 -7.25
N LYS A 122 -20.77 -2.65 -6.44
CA LYS A 122 -22.17 -3.08 -6.66
C LYS A 122 -22.73 -2.54 -7.99
N ASN A 123 -22.46 -1.30 -8.33
CA ASN A 123 -22.98 -0.69 -9.56
C ASN A 123 -22.28 -1.22 -10.81
N GLU A 124 -20.97 -1.43 -10.73
CA GLU A 124 -20.13 -1.81 -11.88
C GLU A 124 -20.21 -3.32 -12.19
N PHE A 125 -20.29 -4.17 -11.15
CA PHE A 125 -20.18 -5.62 -11.24
C PHE A 125 -21.43 -6.40 -10.77
N SER A 126 -22.52 -5.71 -10.41
CA SER A 126 -23.78 -6.44 -10.15
C SER A 126 -24.32 -6.96 -11.48
N GLU A 127 -24.41 -8.26 -11.62
CA GLU A 127 -25.17 -8.87 -12.68
C GLU A 127 -26.64 -8.39 -12.58
N ASN A 128 -27.17 -7.86 -13.68
CA ASN A 128 -28.60 -7.54 -13.85
C ASN A 128 -29.43 -8.81 -13.87
#